data_823b58241dfc7bd5a1dfa679cc5284fa
#
_entry.id   823b58241dfc7bd5a1dfa679cc5284fa
#
_cell.length_a   1.000
_cell.length_b   1.000
_cell.length_c   1.000
_cell.angle_alpha   90.00
_cell.angle_beta   90.00
_cell.angle_gamma   90.00
#
_symmetry.space_group_name_H-M   'P 1'
#
loop_
_entity.id
_entity.type
_entity.pdbx_description
1 polymer ?
#
loop_
_entity_poly.entity_id
_entity_poly.type
_entity_poly.pdbx_seq_one_letter_code
_entity_poly.pdbx_strand_id
1 'polypeptide(L)'
;DEEAMLDFLDEEYPAPSALVSYNGKSFDLPLLRNRHVQHRMSFPWRNTPHFDLVHAVRRLWKRRIEDCSLASVERQLLGVIRTGDVPGYQIPRLWLDFLVRRDPRPLRPVLYHHRFDILSLVTLSGRLAEGLLGRDGRNLDEADDRLSLLRQCVKKRDYARALEVADALLE
;
A
#
# COMPACT_ATOMS: atom_id res chain seq x y z
N ASP A 1 -13.70 19.07 -14.93
CA ASP A 1 -13.63 19.70 -13.62
C ASP A 1 -13.54 18.61 -12.54
N GLU A 2 -13.43 18.99 -11.28
CA GLU A 2 -13.22 18.03 -10.20
C GLU A 2 -14.50 17.27 -9.84
N GLU A 3 -15.65 17.92 -9.89
CA GLU A 3 -16.94 17.29 -9.62
C GLU A 3 -17.19 16.14 -10.61
N ALA A 4 -17.00 16.39 -11.91
CA ALA A 4 -17.12 15.36 -12.93
C ALA A 4 -16.10 14.19 -12.75
N MET A 5 -14.92 14.46 -12.20
CA MET A 5 -13.97 13.43 -11.87
C MET A 5 -14.44 12.56 -10.69
N LEU A 6 -15.06 13.19 -9.67
CA LEU A 6 -15.61 12.46 -8.53
C LEU A 6 -16.83 11.65 -8.92
N ASP A 7 -17.74 12.22 -9.75
CA ASP A 7 -18.89 11.49 -10.32
C ASP A 7 -18.43 10.27 -11.11
N PHE A 8 -17.46 10.43 -12.00
CA PHE A 8 -16.89 9.31 -12.76
C PHE A 8 -16.31 8.23 -11.83
N LEU A 9 -15.60 8.63 -10.77
CA LEU A 9 -15.02 7.68 -9.82
C LEU A 9 -16.11 6.89 -9.07
N ASP A 10 -17.20 7.56 -8.70
CA ASP A 10 -18.33 6.95 -8.00
C ASP A 10 -19.14 6.01 -8.92
N GLU A 11 -19.28 6.37 -10.19
CA GLU A 11 -19.94 5.54 -11.21
C GLU A 11 -19.15 4.27 -11.53
N GLU A 12 -17.82 4.40 -11.71
CA GLU A 12 -16.96 3.25 -12.05
C GLU A 12 -16.73 2.31 -10.85
N TYR A 13 -16.74 2.85 -9.62
CA TYR A 13 -16.44 2.08 -8.40
C TYR A 13 -17.48 2.29 -7.29
N PRO A 14 -18.78 2.05 -7.55
CA PRO A 14 -19.85 2.40 -6.61
C PRO A 14 -19.80 1.61 -5.30
N ALA A 15 -19.35 0.38 -5.32
CA ALA A 15 -19.33 -0.50 -4.16
C ALA A 15 -18.21 -1.55 -4.26
N PRO A 16 -16.93 -1.18 -4.15
CA PRO A 16 -15.87 -2.16 -4.16
C PRO A 16 -15.97 -3.08 -2.93
N SER A 17 -15.69 -4.38 -3.11
CA SER A 17 -15.70 -5.36 -2.03
C SER A 17 -14.70 -5.05 -0.93
N ALA A 18 -13.55 -4.46 -1.30
CA ALA A 18 -12.53 -3.99 -0.39
C ALA A 18 -11.64 -2.94 -1.09
N LEU A 19 -11.00 -2.11 -0.27
CA LEU A 19 -9.94 -1.19 -0.71
C LEU A 19 -8.59 -1.70 -0.24
N VAL A 20 -7.61 -1.63 -1.12
CA VAL A 20 -6.19 -1.89 -0.79
C VAL A 20 -5.40 -0.62 -1.08
N SER A 21 -4.56 -0.21 -0.16
CA SER A 21 -3.74 0.98 -0.33
C SER A 21 -2.37 0.85 0.34
N TYR A 22 -1.53 1.84 0.12
CA TYR A 22 -0.30 2.05 0.88
C TYR A 22 -0.33 3.41 1.55
N ASN A 23 -0.54 3.45 2.86
CA ASN A 23 -0.77 4.66 3.67
C ASN A 23 -2.06 5.44 3.33
N GLY A 24 -2.98 4.85 2.56
CA GLY A 24 -4.20 5.49 2.08
C GLY A 24 -5.21 5.81 3.18
N LYS A 25 -5.19 5.05 4.30
CA LYS A 25 -6.03 5.36 5.47
C LYS A 25 -5.72 6.72 6.07
N SER A 26 -4.45 7.12 6.03
CA SER A 26 -3.99 8.38 6.62
C SER A 26 -3.95 9.53 5.61
N PHE A 27 -3.95 9.24 4.30
CA PHE A 27 -3.73 10.24 3.27
C PHE A 27 -4.84 10.24 2.20
N ASP A 28 -4.93 9.22 1.36
CA ASP A 28 -5.78 9.24 0.17
C ASP A 28 -7.28 9.26 0.50
N LEU A 29 -7.73 8.38 1.41
CA LEU A 29 -9.15 8.32 1.76
C LEU A 29 -9.67 9.58 2.45
N PRO A 30 -9.00 10.15 3.46
CA PRO A 30 -9.38 11.43 4.04
C PRO A 30 -9.44 12.55 3.01
N LEU A 31 -8.50 12.58 2.06
CA LEU A 31 -8.49 13.58 0.98
C LEU A 31 -9.73 13.41 0.09
N LEU A 32 -9.97 12.23 -0.45
CA LEU A 32 -11.13 11.94 -1.30
C LEU A 32 -12.45 12.27 -0.59
N ARG A 33 -12.59 11.83 0.66
CA ARG A 33 -13.77 12.13 1.47
C ARG A 33 -13.99 13.64 1.63
N ASN A 34 -12.93 14.39 1.91
CA ASN A 34 -13.02 15.84 2.05
C ASN A 34 -13.44 16.52 0.73
N ARG A 35 -12.94 16.01 -0.42
CA ARG A 35 -13.33 16.54 -1.73
C ARG A 35 -14.82 16.27 -2.01
N HIS A 36 -15.33 15.06 -1.73
CA HIS A 36 -16.78 14.78 -1.85
C HIS A 36 -17.61 15.74 -0.99
N VAL A 37 -17.21 15.94 0.28
CA VAL A 37 -17.91 16.88 1.18
C VAL A 37 -17.91 18.31 0.61
N GLN A 38 -16.81 18.80 0.04
CA GLN A 38 -16.72 20.13 -0.55
C GLN A 38 -17.65 20.30 -1.76
N HIS A 39 -17.85 19.25 -2.54
CA HIS A 39 -18.79 19.20 -3.65
C HIS A 39 -20.21 18.78 -3.25
N ARG A 40 -20.50 18.67 -1.95
CA ARG A 40 -21.80 18.23 -1.39
C ARG A 40 -22.24 16.83 -1.87
N MET A 41 -21.26 16.00 -2.24
CA MET A 41 -21.46 14.62 -2.65
C MET A 41 -21.35 13.68 -1.43
N SER A 42 -22.04 12.54 -1.47
CA SER A 42 -21.88 11.48 -0.47
C SER A 42 -20.64 10.67 -0.81
N PHE A 43 -19.79 10.38 0.18
CA PHE A 43 -18.64 9.50 -0.03
C PHE A 43 -19.08 8.03 -0.04
N PRO A 44 -19.00 7.30 -1.19
CA PRO A 44 -19.61 5.98 -1.34
C PRO A 44 -18.89 4.87 -0.55
N TRP A 45 -17.58 5.02 -0.31
CA TRP A 45 -16.76 3.96 0.29
C TRP A 45 -16.63 4.05 1.82
N ARG A 46 -17.53 4.74 2.49
CA ARG A 46 -17.48 4.98 3.94
C ARG A 46 -17.36 3.70 4.76
N ASN A 47 -18.05 2.65 4.34
CA ASN A 47 -18.14 1.37 5.05
C ASN A 47 -17.38 0.25 4.32
N THR A 48 -16.64 0.55 3.27
CA THR A 48 -15.86 -0.44 2.52
C THR A 48 -14.69 -0.94 3.37
N PRO A 49 -14.51 -2.27 3.52
CA PRO A 49 -13.34 -2.82 4.17
C PRO A 49 -12.06 -2.28 3.53
N HIS A 50 -11.12 -1.81 4.35
CA HIS A 50 -9.91 -1.19 3.85
C HIS A 50 -8.66 -1.82 4.46
N PHE A 51 -7.86 -2.45 3.63
CA PHE A 51 -6.58 -3.04 3.99
C PHE A 51 -5.43 -2.12 3.57
N ASP A 52 -4.86 -1.41 4.55
CA ASP A 52 -3.71 -0.54 4.32
C ASP A 52 -2.42 -1.32 4.58
N LEU A 53 -1.70 -1.61 3.50
CA LEU A 53 -0.53 -2.48 3.50
C LEU A 53 0.63 -1.95 4.34
N VAL A 54 0.77 -0.62 4.50
CA VAL A 54 1.85 -0.04 5.30
C VAL A 54 1.81 -0.53 6.75
N HIS A 55 0.63 -0.80 7.30
CA HIS A 55 0.52 -1.31 8.67
C HIS A 55 1.02 -2.75 8.79
N ALA A 56 0.77 -3.59 7.79
CA ALA A 56 1.28 -4.96 7.75
C ALA A 56 2.79 -4.98 7.53
N VAL A 57 3.30 -4.16 6.61
CA VAL A 57 4.74 -3.96 6.36
C VAL A 57 5.46 -3.54 7.64
N ARG A 58 4.95 -2.52 8.35
CA ARG A 58 5.54 -2.07 9.63
C ARG A 58 5.55 -3.17 10.69
N ARG A 59 4.57 -4.05 10.70
CA ARG A 59 4.49 -5.15 11.68
C ARG A 59 5.47 -6.27 11.38
N LEU A 60 5.66 -6.64 10.12
CA LEU A 60 6.52 -7.75 9.72
C LEU A 60 7.96 -7.31 9.47
N TRP A 61 8.17 -6.26 8.71
CA TRP A 61 9.46 -5.96 8.09
C TRP A 61 10.14 -4.67 8.56
N LYS A 62 9.54 -3.90 9.49
CA LYS A 62 10.16 -2.65 9.99
C LYS A 62 11.58 -2.82 10.51
N ARG A 63 11.95 -4.01 10.96
CA ARG A 63 13.30 -4.29 11.50
C ARG A 63 14.31 -4.61 10.42
N ARG A 64 13.84 -5.07 9.27
CA ARG A 64 14.64 -5.51 8.14
C ARG A 64 14.88 -4.40 7.11
N ILE A 65 13.89 -3.55 6.90
CA ILE A 65 13.95 -2.49 5.87
C ILE A 65 14.34 -1.14 6.47
N GLU A 66 15.04 -0.36 5.69
CA GLU A 66 15.56 0.97 6.08
C GLU A 66 14.44 1.92 6.53
N ASP A 67 13.38 2.01 5.74
CA ASP A 67 12.14 2.70 6.06
C ASP A 67 10.94 1.94 5.46
N CYS A 68 9.71 2.32 5.86
CA CYS A 68 8.51 1.69 5.34
C CYS A 68 7.86 2.51 4.21
N SER A 69 8.64 3.20 3.38
CA SER A 69 8.14 3.77 2.13
C SER A 69 7.89 2.66 1.10
N LEU A 70 7.00 2.89 0.13
CA LEU A 70 6.76 1.91 -0.94
C LEU A 70 8.05 1.64 -1.73
N ALA A 71 8.84 2.67 -2.00
CA ALA A 71 10.11 2.55 -2.71
C ALA A 71 11.13 1.66 -1.97
N SER A 72 11.22 1.76 -0.63
CA SER A 72 12.08 0.87 0.17
C SER A 72 11.57 -0.57 0.17
N VAL A 73 10.26 -0.76 0.25
CA VAL A 73 9.63 -2.08 0.14
C VAL A 73 9.91 -2.71 -1.22
N GLU A 74 9.73 -1.96 -2.29
CA GLU A 74 10.03 -2.43 -3.65
C GLU A 74 11.47 -2.91 -3.79
N ARG A 75 12.41 -2.07 -3.38
CA ARG A 75 13.84 -2.35 -3.51
C ARG A 75 14.28 -3.54 -2.64
N GLN A 76 13.84 -3.56 -1.38
CA GLN A 76 14.40 -4.47 -0.36
C GLN A 76 13.59 -5.76 -0.16
N LEU A 77 12.29 -5.76 -0.47
CA LEU A 77 11.42 -6.92 -0.29
C LEU A 77 10.95 -7.53 -1.62
N LEU A 78 10.69 -6.70 -2.63
CA LEU A 78 10.14 -7.16 -3.92
C LEU A 78 11.21 -7.28 -5.00
N GLY A 79 12.43 -6.79 -4.78
CA GLY A 79 13.50 -6.79 -5.79
C GLY A 79 13.21 -5.88 -7.00
N VAL A 80 12.29 -4.93 -6.86
CA VAL A 80 11.89 -4.03 -7.95
C VAL A 80 12.78 -2.81 -7.96
N ILE A 81 13.44 -2.56 -9.09
CA ILE A 81 14.25 -1.37 -9.36
C ILE A 81 13.56 -0.60 -10.47
N ARG A 82 13.10 0.62 -10.18
CA ARG A 82 12.50 1.50 -11.18
C ARG A 82 13.58 2.26 -11.93
N THR A 83 13.52 2.22 -13.26
CA THR A 83 14.41 3.00 -14.14
C THR A 83 13.63 4.09 -14.83
N GLY A 84 14.14 5.32 -14.80
CA GLY A 84 13.48 6.47 -15.43
C GLY A 84 12.21 6.95 -14.71
N ASP A 85 12.06 6.60 -13.43
CA ASP A 85 10.93 7.05 -12.60
C ASP A 85 11.12 8.50 -12.15
N VAL A 86 10.00 9.18 -11.88
CA VAL A 86 9.97 10.52 -11.33
C VAL A 86 9.88 10.47 -9.80
N PRO A 87 10.72 11.22 -9.06
CA PRO A 87 10.56 11.30 -7.62
C PRO A 87 9.17 11.85 -7.24
N GLY A 88 8.48 11.19 -6.30
CA GLY A 88 7.11 11.54 -5.91
C GLY A 88 6.93 12.99 -5.52
N TYR A 89 7.93 13.64 -4.91
CA TYR A 89 7.88 15.07 -4.54
C TYR A 89 7.84 16.03 -5.75
N GLN A 90 8.19 15.58 -6.96
CA GLN A 90 8.12 16.37 -8.18
C GLN A 90 6.73 16.29 -8.85
N ILE A 91 5.93 15.30 -8.54
CA ILE A 91 4.62 15.07 -9.18
C ILE A 91 3.70 16.29 -9.09
N PRO A 92 3.55 16.95 -7.91
CA PRO A 92 2.69 18.15 -7.84
C PRO A 92 3.13 19.28 -8.77
N ARG A 93 4.44 19.47 -8.94
CA ARG A 93 4.97 20.48 -9.86
C ARG A 93 4.66 20.15 -11.31
N LEU A 94 4.87 18.90 -11.72
CA LEU A 94 4.56 18.44 -13.08
C LEU A 94 3.07 18.60 -13.40
N TRP A 95 2.20 18.37 -12.41
CA TRP A 95 0.79 18.60 -12.54
C TRP A 95 0.44 20.08 -12.73
N LEU A 96 1.00 20.98 -11.92
CA LEU A 96 0.80 22.42 -12.05
C LEU A 96 1.32 22.94 -13.39
N ASP A 97 2.49 22.48 -13.84
CA ASP A 97 3.03 22.82 -15.16
C ASP A 97 2.10 22.38 -16.29
N PHE A 98 1.48 21.20 -16.18
CA PHE A 98 0.46 20.75 -17.13
C PHE A 98 -0.79 21.65 -17.12
N LEU A 99 -1.29 22.05 -15.96
CA LEU A 99 -2.47 22.93 -15.87
C LEU A 99 -2.23 24.26 -16.56
N VAL A 100 -1.02 24.81 -16.47
CA VAL A 100 -0.64 26.09 -17.10
C VAL A 100 -0.37 25.93 -18.59
N ARG A 101 0.42 24.94 -18.96
CA ARG A 101 0.93 24.80 -20.34
C ARG A 101 0.03 23.96 -21.24
N ARG A 102 -0.89 23.18 -20.66
CA ARG A 102 -1.75 22.22 -21.36
C ARG A 102 -0.99 21.18 -22.19
N ASP A 103 0.30 20.95 -21.85
CA ASP A 103 1.13 19.94 -22.46
C ASP A 103 1.18 18.68 -21.56
N PRO A 104 0.58 17.54 -21.99
CA PRO A 104 0.55 16.33 -21.17
C PRO A 104 1.85 15.51 -21.21
N ARG A 105 2.78 15.82 -22.11
CA ARG A 105 4.01 15.03 -22.31
C ARG A 105 4.84 14.88 -21.04
N PRO A 106 5.02 15.90 -20.19
CA PRO A 106 5.72 15.76 -18.91
C PRO A 106 5.02 14.88 -17.88
N LEU A 107 3.75 14.52 -18.08
CA LEU A 107 3.01 13.61 -17.17
C LEU A 107 3.27 12.12 -17.44
N ARG A 108 3.91 11.76 -18.58
CA ARG A 108 4.21 10.35 -18.88
C ARG A 108 5.00 9.63 -17.77
N PRO A 109 6.05 10.20 -17.18
CA PRO A 109 6.73 9.61 -16.04
C PRO A 109 5.82 9.46 -14.80
N VAL A 110 4.86 10.38 -14.59
CA VAL A 110 3.91 10.30 -13.48
C VAL A 110 2.97 9.09 -13.67
N LEU A 111 2.47 8.87 -14.90
CA LEU A 111 1.65 7.70 -15.21
C LEU A 111 2.45 6.39 -15.08
N TYR A 112 3.73 6.41 -15.48
CA TYR A 112 4.65 5.29 -15.25
C TYR A 112 4.83 5.01 -13.76
N HIS A 113 5.11 6.04 -12.95
CA HIS A 113 5.23 5.96 -11.49
C HIS A 113 3.97 5.30 -10.89
N HIS A 114 2.79 5.84 -11.18
CA HIS A 114 1.53 5.33 -10.67
C HIS A 114 1.25 3.86 -11.07
N ARG A 115 1.56 3.49 -12.31
CA ARG A 115 1.44 2.10 -12.77
C ARG A 115 2.28 1.14 -11.92
N PHE A 116 3.52 1.52 -11.61
CA PHE A 116 4.38 0.71 -10.76
C PHE A 116 3.89 0.64 -9.33
N ASP A 117 3.36 1.74 -8.78
CA ASP A 117 2.73 1.72 -7.45
C ASP A 117 1.64 0.65 -7.38
N ILE A 118 0.71 0.63 -8.35
CA ILE A 118 -0.36 -0.36 -8.38
C ILE A 118 0.16 -1.80 -8.52
N LEU A 119 1.13 -2.04 -9.41
CA LEU A 119 1.74 -3.38 -9.57
C LEU A 119 2.43 -3.83 -8.28
N SER A 120 3.12 -2.92 -7.61
CA SER A 120 3.78 -3.18 -6.34
C SER A 120 2.78 -3.48 -5.22
N LEU A 121 1.62 -2.82 -5.18
CA LEU A 121 0.56 -3.14 -4.24
C LEU A 121 0.02 -4.56 -4.43
N VAL A 122 -0.19 -5.00 -5.68
CA VAL A 122 -0.64 -6.36 -5.99
C VAL A 122 0.40 -7.38 -5.54
N THR A 123 1.68 -7.19 -5.91
CA THR A 123 2.78 -8.09 -5.56
C THR A 123 2.97 -8.15 -4.04
N LEU A 124 2.94 -7.01 -3.36
CA LEU A 124 3.07 -6.91 -1.91
C LEU A 124 1.91 -7.59 -1.19
N SER A 125 0.69 -7.47 -1.73
CA SER A 125 -0.48 -8.15 -1.16
C SER A 125 -0.31 -9.67 -1.20
N GLY A 126 0.18 -10.22 -2.32
CA GLY A 126 0.53 -11.64 -2.45
C GLY A 126 1.58 -12.06 -1.44
N ARG A 127 2.68 -11.31 -1.35
CA ARG A 127 3.79 -11.57 -0.41
C ARG A 127 3.33 -11.53 1.05
N LEU A 128 2.47 -10.59 1.41
CA LEU A 128 1.88 -10.51 2.74
C LEU A 128 0.95 -11.70 3.02
N ALA A 129 0.15 -12.11 2.04
CA ALA A 129 -0.72 -13.26 2.17
C ALA A 129 0.09 -14.55 2.41
N GLU A 130 1.12 -14.78 1.62
CA GLU A 130 2.03 -15.93 1.78
C GLU A 130 2.67 -15.96 3.18
N GLY A 131 3.24 -14.82 3.62
CA GLY A 131 3.88 -14.73 4.94
C GLY A 131 2.90 -14.86 6.12
N LEU A 132 1.66 -14.39 5.97
CA LEU A 132 0.67 -14.41 7.03
C LEU A 132 -0.19 -15.68 7.05
N LEU A 133 -0.38 -16.38 5.93
CA LEU A 133 -1.17 -17.61 5.85
C LEU A 133 -0.36 -18.85 6.27
N GLY A 134 0.96 -18.85 6.08
CA GLY A 134 1.84 -19.89 6.61
C GLY A 134 1.74 -19.91 8.15
N ARG A 135 1.36 -21.07 8.73
CA ARG A 135 1.14 -21.19 10.19
C ARG A 135 2.44 -21.02 10.96
N ASP A 136 3.49 -21.63 10.49
CA ASP A 136 4.83 -21.68 11.09
C ASP A 136 5.75 -20.52 10.68
N GLY A 137 5.31 -19.66 9.77
CA GLY A 137 6.10 -18.55 9.26
C GLY A 137 7.25 -18.93 8.32
N ARG A 138 7.35 -20.20 7.88
CA ARG A 138 8.42 -20.64 6.94
C ARG A 138 8.38 -19.93 5.59
N ASN A 139 7.23 -19.35 5.22
CA ASN A 139 7.09 -18.52 4.03
C ASN A 139 7.71 -17.11 4.18
N LEU A 140 8.26 -16.78 5.35
CA LEU A 140 9.03 -15.57 5.58
C LEU A 140 10.53 -15.90 5.41
N ASP A 141 11.22 -15.10 4.61
CA ASP A 141 12.58 -15.40 4.17
C ASP A 141 13.60 -15.34 5.30
N GLU A 142 13.43 -14.39 6.22
CA GLU A 142 14.42 -14.06 7.22
C GLU A 142 13.95 -14.37 8.65
N ALA A 143 14.88 -14.73 9.51
CA ALA A 143 14.61 -14.97 10.93
C ALA A 143 13.97 -13.76 11.64
N ASP A 144 14.40 -12.54 11.29
CA ASP A 144 13.82 -11.31 11.83
C ASP A 144 12.34 -11.12 11.46
N ASP A 145 11.92 -11.58 10.28
CA ASP A 145 10.54 -11.56 9.82
C ASP A 145 9.70 -12.54 10.62
N ARG A 146 10.21 -13.79 10.83
CA ARG A 146 9.58 -14.82 11.67
C ARG A 146 9.49 -14.34 13.12
N LEU A 147 10.54 -13.71 13.66
CA LEU A 147 10.52 -13.15 15.01
C LEU A 147 9.48 -12.04 15.13
N SER A 148 9.28 -11.25 14.08
CA SER A 148 8.23 -10.23 14.03
C SER A 148 6.83 -10.86 14.03
N LEU A 149 6.62 -11.96 13.31
CA LEU A 149 5.38 -12.74 13.32
C LEU A 149 5.13 -13.36 14.70
N LEU A 150 6.13 -14.00 15.31
CA LEU A 150 6.07 -14.57 16.66
C LEU A 150 5.56 -13.53 17.67
N ARG A 151 6.17 -12.36 17.70
CA ARG A 151 5.75 -11.27 18.59
C ARG A 151 4.30 -10.86 18.38
N GLN A 152 3.82 -10.89 17.15
CA GLN A 152 2.42 -10.58 16.85
C GLN A 152 1.48 -11.67 17.35
N CYS A 153 1.83 -12.95 17.19
CA CYS A 153 1.06 -14.07 17.70
C CYS A 153 0.94 -13.98 19.23
N VAL A 154 2.04 -13.73 19.94
CA VAL A 154 2.03 -13.54 21.40
C VAL A 154 1.15 -12.34 21.81
N LYS A 155 1.29 -11.19 21.10
CA LYS A 155 0.46 -10.01 21.39
C LYS A 155 -1.03 -10.26 21.18
N LYS A 156 -1.40 -11.11 20.22
CA LYS A 156 -2.79 -11.51 19.94
C LYS A 156 -3.26 -12.66 20.80
N ARG A 157 -2.40 -13.21 21.67
CA ARG A 157 -2.64 -14.39 22.51
C ARG A 157 -2.91 -15.67 21.69
N ASP A 158 -2.42 -15.72 20.46
CA ASP A 158 -2.42 -16.90 19.61
C ASP A 158 -1.17 -17.75 19.93
N TYR A 159 -1.20 -18.39 21.10
CA TYR A 159 -0.05 -19.13 21.62
C TYR A 159 0.22 -20.41 20.84
N ALA A 160 -0.80 -21.03 20.26
CA ALA A 160 -0.63 -22.22 19.44
C ALA A 160 0.26 -21.91 18.22
N ARG A 161 -0.11 -20.85 17.50
CA ARG A 161 0.68 -20.39 16.36
C ARG A 161 2.04 -19.83 16.78
N ALA A 162 2.12 -19.18 17.94
CA ALA A 162 3.39 -18.68 18.46
C ALA A 162 4.42 -19.80 18.66
N LEU A 163 3.99 -20.97 19.16
CA LEU A 163 4.84 -22.14 19.31
C LEU A 163 5.31 -22.68 17.96
N GLU A 164 4.40 -22.84 16.98
CA GLU A 164 4.77 -23.30 15.63
C GLU A 164 5.82 -22.38 14.98
N VAL A 165 5.70 -21.07 15.13
CA VAL A 165 6.67 -20.10 14.61
C VAL A 165 7.98 -20.12 15.40
N ALA A 166 7.94 -20.35 16.71
CA ALA A 166 9.14 -20.47 17.54
C ALA A 166 9.95 -21.73 17.18
N ASP A 167 9.29 -22.86 16.98
CA ASP A 167 9.93 -24.11 16.56
C ASP A 167 10.62 -23.93 15.19
N ALA A 168 9.96 -23.28 14.24
CA ALA A 168 10.53 -22.98 12.92
C ALA A 168 11.70 -21.98 12.95
N LEU A 169 11.91 -21.25 14.06
CA LEU A 169 13.07 -20.39 14.26
C LEU A 169 14.29 -21.12 14.82
N LEU A 170 14.06 -22.30 15.43
CA LEU A 170 15.13 -23.10 16.06
C LEU A 170 15.72 -24.15 15.10
N GLU A 171 15.03 -24.41 13.97
CA GLU A 171 15.52 -25.28 12.88
C GLU A 171 16.48 -24.53 11.94
#